data_54e712a89a6027040d55dc6d8ba98ccb
#
_entry.id   54e712a89a6027040d55dc6d8ba98ccb
#
_cell.length_a   1.000
_cell.length_b   1.000
_cell.length_c   1.000
_cell.angle_alpha   90.00
_cell.angle_beta   90.00
_cell.angle_gamma   90.00
#
_symmetry.space_group_name_H-M   'P 1'
#
loop_
_entity.id
_entity.type
_entity.pdbx_description
1 polymer ?
#
loop_
_entity_poly.entity_id
_entity_poly.type
_entity_poly.pdbx_seq_one_letter_code
_entity_poly.pdbx_strand_id
1 'polypeptide(L)'
;VVNKENGGHGSAVNAGLENATGLYFKVVDSDDWVDADAYKEILAKLEELAGSRPILDMLISNFVYDKVGVKKKKVMKYSSLSLPKDRLFTWDEVGHFFKGQYILMHSVIFRTKMLRECGVVLPEHTFYVDNLFVFEPLPYVKNMYYLDVDFYHYFIGREDQSVNEQVMISRIDQQLTVNKRMMEYMVEKKNLIRNRHMRSYMLNYLDIITTVSSI
;
A
#
# COMPACT_ATOMS: atom_id res chain seq x y z
N VAL A 1 16.22 3.99 16.27
CA VAL A 1 16.42 4.96 15.18
C VAL A 1 17.51 4.42 14.28
N VAL A 2 17.30 4.44 12.96
CA VAL A 2 18.30 4.06 11.95
C VAL A 2 18.75 5.34 11.25
N ASN A 3 20.01 5.72 11.45
CA ASN A 3 20.62 6.86 10.78
C ASN A 3 21.30 6.38 9.50
N LYS A 4 21.01 7.02 8.37
CA LYS A 4 21.60 6.70 7.07
C LYS A 4 21.70 7.96 6.20
N GLU A 5 22.50 7.92 5.16
CA GLU A 5 22.52 8.95 4.14
C GLU A 5 21.16 9.02 3.41
N ASN A 6 20.82 10.23 2.93
CA ASN A 6 19.56 10.42 2.21
C ASN A 6 19.57 9.64 0.88
N GLY A 7 18.70 8.69 0.77
CA GLY A 7 18.44 7.90 -0.44
C GLY A 7 16.99 8.03 -0.93
N GLY A 8 16.24 9.00 -0.39
CA GLY A 8 14.82 9.18 -0.68
C GLY A 8 13.90 8.23 0.09
N HIS A 9 12.60 8.32 -0.18
CA HIS A 9 11.55 7.57 0.52
C HIS A 9 11.76 6.05 0.45
N GLY A 10 12.00 5.50 -0.74
CA GLY A 10 12.20 4.05 -0.91
C GLY A 10 13.36 3.50 -0.10
N SER A 11 14.47 4.26 -0.03
CA SER A 11 15.64 3.90 0.77
C SER A 11 15.34 3.86 2.27
N ALA A 12 14.50 4.78 2.75
CA ALA A 12 14.06 4.79 4.14
C ALA A 12 13.17 3.59 4.48
N VAL A 13 12.23 3.24 3.59
CA VAL A 13 11.36 2.06 3.74
C VAL A 13 12.18 0.77 3.73
N ASN A 14 13.16 0.64 2.81
CA ASN A 14 14.07 -0.52 2.76
C ASN A 14 14.82 -0.70 4.08
N ALA A 15 15.44 0.38 4.59
CA ALA A 15 16.15 0.36 5.86
C ALA A 15 15.22 0.04 7.04
N GLY A 16 13.99 0.55 7.02
CA GLY A 16 12.97 0.21 8.01
C GLY A 16 12.62 -1.28 7.99
N LEU A 17 12.40 -1.87 6.82
CA LEU A 17 12.09 -3.29 6.67
C LEU A 17 13.27 -4.18 7.07
N GLU A 18 14.50 -3.81 6.74
CA GLU A 18 15.70 -4.53 7.12
C GLU A 18 15.86 -4.62 8.64
N ASN A 19 15.60 -3.51 9.35
CA ASN A 19 15.75 -3.41 10.80
C ASN A 19 14.49 -3.78 11.61
N ALA A 20 13.35 -4.03 10.96
CA ALA A 20 12.11 -4.36 11.64
C ALA A 20 12.19 -5.71 12.37
N THR A 21 11.79 -5.73 13.64
CA THR A 21 11.72 -6.96 14.47
C THR A 21 10.28 -7.38 14.76
N GLY A 22 9.29 -6.52 14.45
CA GLY A 22 7.87 -6.79 14.65
C GLY A 22 7.30 -7.82 13.68
N LEU A 23 6.23 -8.48 14.07
CA LEU A 23 5.52 -9.46 13.23
C LEU A 23 4.89 -8.81 12.00
N TYR A 24 4.46 -7.57 12.13
CA TYR A 24 3.82 -6.77 11.08
C TYR A 24 4.59 -5.48 10.85
N PHE A 25 4.56 -5.01 9.62
CA PHE A 25 5.26 -3.82 9.15
C PHE A 25 4.27 -2.82 8.55
N LYS A 26 4.35 -1.58 9.02
CA LYS A 26 3.56 -0.44 8.53
C LYS A 26 4.48 0.71 8.20
N VAL A 27 4.32 1.30 7.04
CA VAL A 27 4.96 2.58 6.68
C VAL A 27 4.04 3.71 7.13
N VAL A 28 4.61 4.70 7.81
CA VAL A 28 3.96 5.97 8.13
C VAL A 28 4.92 7.08 7.71
N ASP A 29 4.48 7.94 6.81
CA ASP A 29 5.28 9.05 6.32
C ASP A 29 5.45 10.13 7.39
N SER A 30 6.53 10.89 7.33
CA SER A 30 6.91 11.82 8.39
C SER A 30 5.98 13.04 8.54
N ASP A 31 5.17 13.30 7.53
CA ASP A 31 4.19 14.38 7.49
C ASP A 31 2.74 13.89 7.74
N ASP A 32 2.58 12.59 7.93
CA ASP A 32 1.30 11.93 8.17
C ASP A 32 1.17 11.44 9.62
N TRP A 33 -0.01 10.97 10.00
CA TRP A 33 -0.25 10.38 11.33
C TRP A 33 -1.30 9.28 11.28
N VAL A 34 -1.45 8.59 12.39
CA VAL A 34 -2.47 7.55 12.58
C VAL A 34 -3.42 7.94 13.71
N ASP A 35 -4.71 7.59 13.55
CA ASP A 35 -5.71 7.77 14.62
C ASP A 35 -5.41 6.83 15.78
N ALA A 36 -5.41 7.37 17.00
CA ALA A 36 -5.01 6.63 18.20
C ALA A 36 -5.98 5.52 18.61
N ASP A 37 -7.29 5.70 18.38
CA ASP A 37 -8.30 4.71 18.74
C ASP A 37 -8.37 3.62 17.66
N ALA A 38 -8.35 3.99 16.39
CA ALA A 38 -8.18 3.03 15.29
C ALA A 38 -6.88 2.22 15.42
N TYR A 39 -5.79 2.82 15.92
CA TYR A 39 -4.54 2.10 16.18
C TYR A 39 -4.71 1.01 17.22
N LYS A 40 -5.44 1.27 18.32
CA LYS A 40 -5.75 0.26 19.35
C LYS A 40 -6.57 -0.90 18.78
N GLU A 41 -7.58 -0.59 17.93
CA GLU A 41 -8.40 -1.61 17.28
C GLU A 41 -7.56 -2.48 16.34
N ILE A 42 -6.67 -1.87 15.55
CA ILE A 42 -5.73 -2.60 14.68
C ILE A 42 -4.80 -3.49 15.49
N LEU A 43 -4.19 -2.99 16.56
CA LEU A 43 -3.31 -3.79 17.42
C LEU A 43 -4.03 -4.98 18.02
N ALA A 44 -5.22 -4.77 18.60
CA ALA A 44 -6.03 -5.84 19.16
C ALA A 44 -6.37 -6.92 18.11
N LYS A 45 -6.70 -6.50 16.87
CA LYS A 45 -6.96 -7.43 15.78
C LYS A 45 -5.72 -8.18 15.31
N LEU A 46 -4.58 -7.51 15.22
CA LEU A 46 -3.30 -8.15 14.87
C LEU A 46 -2.86 -9.15 15.95
N GLU A 47 -3.05 -8.84 17.25
CA GLU A 47 -2.79 -9.76 18.36
C GLU A 47 -3.71 -10.99 18.29
N GLU A 48 -5.01 -10.81 18.06
CA GLU A 48 -5.98 -11.90 17.87
C GLU A 48 -5.56 -12.83 16.73
N LEU A 49 -5.09 -12.26 15.61
CA LEU A 49 -4.75 -13.01 14.41
C LEU A 49 -3.29 -13.52 14.37
N ALA A 50 -2.40 -13.04 15.24
CA ALA A 50 -0.99 -13.42 15.25
C ALA A 50 -0.76 -14.92 15.50
N GLY A 51 -1.63 -15.55 16.30
CA GLY A 51 -1.60 -17.00 16.58
C GLY A 51 -2.59 -17.82 15.76
N SER A 52 -3.35 -17.18 14.88
CA SER A 52 -4.40 -17.85 14.11
C SER A 52 -3.84 -18.72 12.97
N ARG A 53 -4.64 -19.68 12.52
CA ARG A 53 -4.40 -20.40 11.25
C ARG A 53 -5.68 -20.31 10.42
N PRO A 54 -5.60 -19.84 9.18
CA PRO A 54 -4.38 -19.40 8.44
C PRO A 54 -3.78 -18.10 8.98
N ILE A 55 -2.47 -17.89 8.76
CA ILE A 55 -1.72 -16.70 9.20
C ILE A 55 -2.11 -15.52 8.32
N LEU A 56 -2.34 -14.36 8.91
CA LEU A 56 -2.60 -13.11 8.21
C LEU A 56 -1.33 -12.59 7.51
N ASP A 57 -1.42 -12.30 6.21
CA ASP A 57 -0.33 -11.72 5.42
C ASP A 57 -0.50 -10.21 5.24
N MET A 58 -1.73 -9.72 5.06
CA MET A 58 -2.03 -8.31 4.84
C MET A 58 -3.32 -7.90 5.56
N LEU A 59 -3.20 -6.93 6.47
CA LEU A 59 -4.35 -6.20 6.99
C LEU A 59 -4.55 -4.92 6.18
N ILE A 60 -5.80 -4.64 5.83
CA ILE A 60 -6.22 -3.45 5.08
C ILE A 60 -7.11 -2.61 5.99
N SER A 61 -6.89 -1.30 6.04
CA SER A 61 -7.71 -0.32 6.74
C SER A 61 -8.06 0.85 5.83
N ASN A 62 -8.97 1.71 6.25
CA ASN A 62 -9.24 2.97 5.55
C ASN A 62 -8.12 3.97 5.77
N PHE A 63 -8.07 4.98 4.90
CA PHE A 63 -7.29 6.18 5.12
C PHE A 63 -8.12 7.43 4.83
N VAL A 64 -7.69 8.54 5.40
CA VAL A 64 -8.41 9.81 5.39
C VAL A 64 -7.53 10.86 4.72
N TYR A 65 -8.06 11.52 3.70
CA TYR A 65 -7.44 12.74 3.18
C TYR A 65 -7.70 13.91 4.12
N ASP A 66 -6.63 14.42 4.74
CA ASP A 66 -6.67 15.55 5.66
C ASP A 66 -6.11 16.79 4.95
N LYS A 67 -7.01 17.54 4.27
CA LYS A 67 -6.62 18.68 3.46
C LYS A 67 -6.68 19.98 4.25
N VAL A 68 -5.59 20.76 4.22
CA VAL A 68 -5.52 22.09 4.85
C VAL A 68 -6.69 22.96 4.42
N GLY A 69 -7.36 23.61 5.40
CA GLY A 69 -8.47 24.53 5.17
C GLY A 69 -9.81 23.88 4.79
N VAL A 70 -9.88 22.55 4.68
CA VAL A 70 -11.11 21.82 4.36
C VAL A 70 -11.67 21.13 5.60
N LYS A 71 -12.83 21.58 6.07
CA LYS A 71 -13.48 20.99 7.27
C LYS A 71 -13.97 19.56 7.06
N LYS A 72 -14.40 19.19 5.85
CA LYS A 72 -14.92 17.85 5.54
C LYS A 72 -13.80 16.97 5.03
N LYS A 73 -13.39 16.01 5.85
CA LYS A 73 -12.39 15.01 5.46
C LYS A 73 -12.99 14.01 4.46
N LYS A 74 -12.19 13.55 3.51
CA LYS A 74 -12.58 12.51 2.56
C LYS A 74 -11.98 11.19 3.04
N VAL A 75 -12.84 10.27 3.47
CA VAL A 75 -12.43 8.92 3.85
C VAL A 75 -12.43 8.01 2.63
N MET A 76 -11.34 7.29 2.42
CA MET A 76 -11.21 6.27 1.40
C MET A 76 -11.47 4.90 2.02
N LYS A 77 -12.66 4.36 1.72
CA LYS A 77 -13.16 3.07 2.19
C LYS A 77 -13.28 2.08 1.04
N TYR A 78 -13.14 0.81 1.37
CA TYR A 78 -13.37 -0.26 0.41
C TYR A 78 -14.78 -0.82 0.55
N SER A 79 -15.45 -0.99 -0.58
CA SER A 79 -16.80 -1.54 -0.62
C SER A 79 -16.80 -3.02 -0.25
N SER A 80 -17.89 -3.51 0.35
CA SER A 80 -18.09 -4.94 0.59
C SER A 80 -18.19 -5.77 -0.70
N LEU A 81 -18.40 -5.11 -1.84
CA LEU A 81 -18.30 -5.74 -3.17
C LEU A 81 -16.86 -5.91 -3.63
N SER A 82 -15.92 -5.16 -3.04
CA SER A 82 -14.48 -5.24 -3.36
C SER A 82 -13.74 -6.12 -2.37
N LEU A 83 -13.95 -5.90 -1.06
CA LEU A 83 -13.27 -6.62 0.01
C LEU A 83 -14.26 -7.11 1.06
N PRO A 84 -14.23 -8.40 1.45
CA PRO A 84 -14.96 -8.91 2.61
C PRO A 84 -14.51 -8.20 3.89
N LYS A 85 -15.48 -7.83 4.75
CA LYS A 85 -15.21 -7.14 6.03
C LYS A 85 -15.13 -8.12 7.20
N ASP A 86 -14.36 -7.77 8.19
CA ASP A 86 -14.32 -8.35 9.54
C ASP A 86 -14.14 -9.87 9.59
N ARG A 87 -13.47 -10.41 8.57
CA ARG A 87 -13.06 -11.82 8.51
C ARG A 87 -11.81 -12.01 7.67
N LEU A 88 -11.13 -13.13 7.85
CA LEU A 88 -10.07 -13.56 6.92
C LEU A 88 -10.68 -13.93 5.56
N PHE A 89 -10.00 -13.56 4.50
CA PHE A 89 -10.36 -13.90 3.12
C PHE A 89 -9.10 -14.07 2.26
N THR A 90 -9.30 -14.66 1.10
CA THR A 90 -8.25 -14.90 0.10
C THR A 90 -8.55 -14.13 -1.18
N TRP A 91 -7.66 -14.23 -2.17
CA TRP A 91 -7.88 -13.62 -3.48
C TRP A 91 -9.15 -14.13 -4.19
N ASP A 92 -9.60 -15.35 -3.92
CA ASP A 92 -10.82 -15.89 -4.53
C ASP A 92 -12.08 -15.14 -4.14
N GLU A 93 -12.02 -14.39 -3.05
CA GLU A 93 -13.13 -13.63 -2.50
C GLU A 93 -13.01 -12.12 -2.76
N VAL A 94 -11.90 -11.68 -3.35
CA VAL A 94 -11.70 -10.28 -3.77
C VAL A 94 -12.60 -10.00 -4.96
N GLY A 95 -13.47 -9.01 -4.82
CA GLY A 95 -14.42 -8.62 -5.83
C GLY A 95 -13.90 -7.51 -6.75
N HIS A 96 -14.83 -6.82 -7.39
CA HIS A 96 -14.52 -5.75 -8.31
C HIS A 96 -14.22 -4.44 -7.56
N PHE A 97 -13.14 -3.77 -7.95
CA PHE A 97 -12.84 -2.41 -7.50
C PHE A 97 -13.47 -1.40 -8.46
N PHE A 98 -14.07 -0.35 -7.90
CA PHE A 98 -14.60 0.74 -8.72
C PHE A 98 -13.47 1.46 -9.47
N LYS A 99 -13.82 2.08 -10.61
CA LYS A 99 -12.86 2.80 -11.44
C LYS A 99 -12.09 3.85 -10.62
N GLY A 100 -10.76 3.80 -10.69
CA GLY A 100 -9.87 4.68 -9.94
C GLY A 100 -9.68 4.31 -8.46
N GLN A 101 -10.24 3.18 -8.00
CA GLN A 101 -10.06 2.69 -6.64
C GLN A 101 -9.03 1.55 -6.62
N TYR A 102 -8.03 1.67 -5.77
CA TYR A 102 -7.01 0.66 -5.52
C TYR A 102 -6.47 0.78 -4.09
N ILE A 103 -5.75 -0.23 -3.64
CA ILE A 103 -5.17 -0.29 -2.29
C ILE A 103 -3.85 0.47 -2.31
N LEU A 104 -3.77 1.51 -1.49
CA LEU A 104 -2.58 2.35 -1.34
C LEU A 104 -1.71 1.90 -0.16
N MET A 105 -0.44 2.34 -0.12
CA MET A 105 0.48 2.12 0.99
C MET A 105 -0.11 2.55 2.34
N HIS A 106 -0.89 3.64 2.33
CA HIS A 106 -1.58 4.17 3.49
C HIS A 106 -2.55 3.16 4.14
N SER A 107 -3.13 2.26 3.34
CA SER A 107 -4.12 1.28 3.79
C SER A 107 -3.54 -0.04 4.28
N VAL A 108 -2.30 -0.38 3.95
CA VAL A 108 -1.77 -1.74 4.17
C VAL A 108 -0.87 -1.84 5.40
N ILE A 109 -0.99 -2.98 6.07
CA ILE A 109 -0.06 -3.48 7.09
C ILE A 109 0.30 -4.89 6.66
N PHE A 110 1.56 -5.14 6.36
CA PHE A 110 2.02 -6.44 5.87
C PHE A 110 2.71 -7.25 6.96
N ARG A 111 2.63 -8.57 6.86
CA ARG A 111 3.45 -9.45 7.66
C ARG A 111 4.93 -9.30 7.27
N THR A 112 5.78 -8.92 8.22
CA THR A 112 7.21 -8.61 7.99
C THR A 112 7.94 -9.74 7.29
N LYS A 113 7.71 -10.99 7.73
CA LYS A 113 8.32 -12.17 7.12
C LYS A 113 7.93 -12.32 5.65
N MET A 114 6.67 -12.11 5.30
CA MET A 114 6.18 -12.19 3.92
C MET A 114 6.80 -11.12 3.02
N LEU A 115 6.93 -9.86 3.50
CA LEU A 115 7.62 -8.79 2.77
C LEU A 115 9.08 -9.15 2.46
N ARG A 116 9.80 -9.75 3.43
CA ARG A 116 11.17 -10.21 3.23
C ARG A 116 11.25 -11.37 2.24
N GLU A 117 10.31 -12.30 2.31
CA GLU A 117 10.22 -13.43 1.38
C GLU A 117 9.89 -12.99 -0.07
N CYS A 118 9.12 -11.93 -0.25
CA CYS A 118 8.85 -11.39 -1.59
C CYS A 118 10.08 -10.69 -2.20
N GLY A 119 11.01 -10.24 -1.36
CA GLY A 119 12.25 -9.61 -1.79
C GLY A 119 12.07 -8.22 -2.40
N VAL A 120 11.00 -7.50 -2.00
CA VAL A 120 10.79 -6.13 -2.49
C VAL A 120 11.91 -5.20 -2.03
N VAL A 121 12.55 -4.53 -3.01
CA VAL A 121 13.55 -3.49 -2.79
C VAL A 121 13.16 -2.28 -3.60
N LEU A 122 12.87 -1.19 -2.92
CA LEU A 122 12.43 0.05 -3.55
C LEU A 122 13.65 0.83 -4.10
N PRO A 123 13.54 1.43 -5.29
CA PRO A 123 14.60 2.28 -5.85
C PRO A 123 14.89 3.47 -4.95
N GLU A 124 16.17 3.84 -4.85
CA GLU A 124 16.60 5.06 -4.19
C GLU A 124 16.34 6.28 -5.08
N HIS A 125 16.23 7.46 -4.45
CA HIS A 125 16.02 8.76 -5.11
C HIS A 125 14.88 8.77 -6.15
N THR A 126 13.88 7.90 -5.95
CA THR A 126 12.75 7.74 -6.87
C THR A 126 11.45 8.03 -6.13
N PHE A 127 10.58 8.84 -6.75
CA PHE A 127 9.21 9.10 -6.27
C PHE A 127 8.25 8.00 -6.74
N TYR A 128 7.07 7.94 -6.13
CA TYR A 128 5.99 7.00 -6.47
C TYR A 128 6.30 5.52 -6.21
N VAL A 129 7.36 5.24 -5.46
CA VAL A 129 7.78 3.87 -5.07
C VAL A 129 6.82 3.20 -4.10
N ASP A 130 5.92 3.96 -3.48
CA ASP A 130 4.76 3.49 -2.70
C ASP A 130 3.89 2.52 -3.51
N ASN A 131 3.75 2.75 -4.82
CA ASN A 131 3.07 1.82 -5.73
C ASN A 131 3.80 0.47 -5.81
N LEU A 132 5.13 0.46 -5.88
CA LEU A 132 5.92 -0.79 -5.88
C LEU A 132 5.80 -1.52 -4.54
N PHE A 133 5.83 -0.77 -3.43
CA PHE A 133 5.70 -1.33 -2.09
C PHE A 133 4.39 -2.09 -1.87
N VAL A 134 3.31 -1.65 -2.52
CA VAL A 134 2.03 -2.37 -2.48
C VAL A 134 1.97 -3.46 -3.54
N PHE A 135 2.35 -3.16 -4.77
CA PHE A 135 2.13 -4.02 -5.94
C PHE A 135 2.98 -5.30 -5.94
N GLU A 136 4.27 -5.18 -5.64
CA GLU A 136 5.18 -6.33 -5.71
C GLU A 136 4.92 -7.42 -4.66
N PRO A 137 4.46 -7.12 -3.43
CA PRO A 137 4.10 -8.16 -2.46
C PRO A 137 2.80 -8.92 -2.78
N LEU A 138 1.88 -8.38 -3.59
CA LEU A 138 0.55 -8.97 -3.81
C LEU A 138 0.57 -10.46 -4.19
N PRO A 139 1.48 -10.96 -5.06
CA PRO A 139 1.52 -12.38 -5.39
C PRO A 139 1.91 -13.30 -4.23
N TYR A 140 2.46 -12.77 -3.16
CA TYR A 140 2.85 -13.50 -1.95
C TYR A 140 1.79 -13.45 -0.85
N VAL A 141 0.84 -12.53 -0.96
CA VAL A 141 -0.29 -12.40 -0.04
C VAL A 141 -1.28 -13.53 -0.28
N LYS A 142 -1.52 -14.35 0.73
CA LYS A 142 -2.50 -15.46 0.69
C LYS A 142 -3.76 -15.11 1.48
N ASN A 143 -3.58 -14.59 2.69
CA ASN A 143 -4.66 -14.30 3.61
C ASN A 143 -4.69 -12.81 3.95
N MET A 144 -5.85 -12.23 3.79
CA MET A 144 -6.13 -10.82 4.00
C MET A 144 -7.20 -10.63 5.05
N TYR A 145 -7.20 -9.45 5.66
CA TYR A 145 -8.27 -9.00 6.55
C TYR A 145 -8.55 -7.52 6.26
N TYR A 146 -9.80 -7.15 6.07
CA TYR A 146 -10.20 -5.76 5.96
C TYR A 146 -10.93 -5.32 7.23
N LEU A 147 -10.30 -4.40 7.96
CA LEU A 147 -10.86 -3.74 9.14
C LEU A 147 -11.35 -2.35 8.74
N ASP A 148 -12.67 -2.11 8.84
CA ASP A 148 -13.29 -0.84 8.41
C ASP A 148 -13.12 0.25 9.47
N VAL A 149 -11.86 0.66 9.70
CA VAL A 149 -11.50 1.76 10.61
C VAL A 149 -10.71 2.83 9.86
N ASP A 150 -10.95 4.08 10.20
CA ASP A 150 -10.33 5.25 9.57
C ASP A 150 -8.97 5.51 10.27
N PHE A 151 -7.94 4.76 9.84
CA PHE A 151 -6.69 4.63 10.58
C PHE A 151 -5.63 5.66 10.20
N TYR A 152 -5.31 5.75 8.90
CA TYR A 152 -4.20 6.56 8.41
C TYR A 152 -4.70 7.93 7.96
N HIS A 153 -4.08 9.00 8.41
CA HIS A 153 -4.37 10.36 8.00
C HIS A 153 -3.27 10.85 7.06
N TYR A 154 -3.64 10.98 5.80
CA TYR A 154 -2.80 11.50 4.74
C TYR A 154 -2.97 13.02 4.64
N PHE A 155 -1.93 13.74 5.03
CA PHE A 155 -1.93 15.20 5.02
C PHE A 155 -1.71 15.75 3.61
N ILE A 156 -2.64 16.57 3.12
CA ILE A 156 -2.55 17.19 1.79
C ILE A 156 -2.66 18.70 1.92
N GLY A 157 -1.81 19.44 1.19
CA GLY A 157 -1.96 20.89 1.05
C GLY A 157 -0.66 21.67 1.12
N ARG A 158 0.49 21.02 1.16
CA ARG A 158 1.78 21.67 0.95
C ARG A 158 2.12 21.73 -0.54
N GLU A 159 2.75 22.81 -0.98
CA GLU A 159 3.10 23.04 -2.39
C GLU A 159 4.20 22.08 -2.89
N ASP A 160 5.03 21.57 -1.99
CA ASP A 160 6.16 20.68 -2.27
C ASP A 160 5.80 19.18 -2.32
N GLN A 161 4.53 18.83 -2.07
CA GLN A 161 4.09 17.43 -2.05
C GLN A 161 4.13 16.78 -3.45
N SER A 162 4.45 15.49 -3.46
CA SER A 162 4.53 14.67 -4.67
C SER A 162 3.24 14.60 -5.49
N VAL A 163 2.11 14.86 -4.85
CA VAL A 163 0.76 14.90 -5.47
C VAL A 163 0.40 16.25 -6.06
N ASN A 164 1.26 17.27 -5.95
CA ASN A 164 1.08 18.54 -6.63
C ASN A 164 1.30 18.37 -8.14
N GLU A 165 0.40 18.88 -8.98
CA GLU A 165 0.42 18.69 -10.43
C GLU A 165 1.76 19.13 -11.07
N GLN A 166 2.27 20.30 -10.70
CA GLN A 166 3.56 20.80 -11.23
C GLN A 166 4.74 19.89 -10.82
N VAL A 167 4.70 19.38 -9.60
CA VAL A 167 5.70 18.43 -9.10
C VAL A 167 5.59 17.10 -9.85
N MET A 168 4.37 16.61 -10.12
CA MET A 168 4.14 15.40 -10.90
C MET A 168 4.67 15.53 -12.33
N ILE A 169 4.38 16.64 -13.02
CA ILE A 169 4.90 16.92 -14.37
C ILE A 169 6.43 16.92 -14.37
N SER A 170 7.06 17.58 -13.39
CA SER A 170 8.53 17.67 -13.32
C SER A 170 9.21 16.33 -13.04
N ARG A 171 8.46 15.30 -12.58
CA ARG A 171 8.95 13.96 -12.20
C ARG A 171 8.33 12.84 -13.01
N ILE A 172 7.77 13.17 -14.17
CA ILE A 172 7.09 12.18 -15.03
C ILE A 172 7.99 10.99 -15.39
N ASP A 173 9.28 11.21 -15.63
CA ASP A 173 10.24 10.14 -15.93
C ASP A 173 10.34 9.10 -14.81
N GLN A 174 10.23 9.54 -13.57
CA GLN A 174 10.25 8.63 -12.40
C GLN A 174 8.95 7.84 -12.32
N GLN A 175 7.81 8.49 -12.57
CA GLN A 175 6.51 7.84 -12.65
C GLN A 175 6.50 6.77 -13.76
N LEU A 176 7.03 7.10 -14.95
CA LEU A 176 7.16 6.15 -16.07
C LEU A 176 8.09 4.99 -15.73
N THR A 177 9.18 5.24 -15.00
CA THR A 177 10.10 4.19 -14.53
C THR A 177 9.41 3.22 -13.58
N VAL A 178 8.65 3.73 -12.61
CA VAL A 178 7.84 2.91 -11.68
C VAL A 178 6.80 2.10 -12.46
N ASN A 179 6.06 2.74 -13.36
CA ASN A 179 5.04 2.07 -14.16
C ASN A 179 5.64 0.94 -15.03
N LYS A 180 6.77 1.20 -15.69
CA LYS A 180 7.50 0.20 -16.47
C LYS A 180 7.90 -0.99 -15.59
N ARG A 181 8.46 -0.74 -14.40
CA ARG A 181 8.83 -1.81 -13.46
C ARG A 181 7.61 -2.64 -13.04
N MET A 182 6.45 -2.03 -12.80
CA MET A 182 5.22 -2.76 -12.51
C MET A 182 4.81 -3.67 -13.68
N MET A 183 4.92 -3.21 -14.93
CA MET A 183 4.65 -4.02 -16.12
C MET A 183 5.61 -5.21 -16.24
N GLU A 184 6.91 -4.95 -16.10
CA GLU A 184 7.96 -5.98 -16.13
C GLU A 184 7.72 -7.03 -15.04
N TYR A 185 7.37 -6.59 -13.83
CA TYR A 185 7.05 -7.47 -12.71
C TYR A 185 5.87 -8.42 -13.01
N MET A 186 4.82 -7.94 -13.66
CA MET A 186 3.69 -8.77 -14.09
C MET A 186 4.12 -9.91 -15.03
N VAL A 187 5.07 -9.63 -15.93
CA VAL A 187 5.60 -10.62 -16.88
C VAL A 187 6.51 -11.61 -16.18
N GLU A 188 7.44 -11.13 -15.38
CA GLU A 188 8.42 -11.95 -14.66
C GLU A 188 7.75 -12.90 -13.65
N LYS A 189 6.78 -12.39 -12.90
CA LYS A 189 6.08 -13.12 -11.86
C LYS A 189 4.79 -13.82 -12.32
N LYS A 190 4.56 -13.95 -13.64
CA LYS A 190 3.34 -14.59 -14.21
C LYS A 190 3.01 -15.94 -13.59
N ASN A 191 4.02 -16.71 -13.19
CA ASN A 191 3.83 -18.02 -12.56
C ASN A 191 3.30 -17.96 -11.12
N LEU A 192 3.47 -16.84 -10.43
CA LEU A 192 2.89 -16.55 -9.10
C LEU A 192 1.50 -15.92 -9.24
N ILE A 193 1.25 -15.16 -10.31
CA ILE A 193 0.00 -14.42 -10.56
C ILE A 193 -1.00 -15.34 -11.31
N ARG A 194 -1.31 -16.49 -10.70
CA ARG A 194 -2.23 -17.48 -11.31
C ARG A 194 -3.69 -17.29 -10.93
N ASN A 195 -3.94 -16.72 -9.75
CA ASN A 195 -5.30 -16.46 -9.30
C ASN A 195 -5.92 -15.37 -10.18
N ARG A 196 -7.13 -15.65 -10.72
CA ARG A 196 -7.82 -14.75 -11.67
C ARG A 196 -8.21 -13.41 -11.03
N HIS A 197 -8.62 -13.41 -9.77
CA HIS A 197 -9.04 -12.19 -9.07
C HIS A 197 -7.81 -11.31 -8.75
N MET A 198 -6.73 -11.91 -8.25
CA MET A 198 -5.46 -11.21 -8.06
C MET A 198 -4.96 -10.59 -9.36
N ARG A 199 -4.94 -11.38 -10.44
CA ARG A 199 -4.51 -10.89 -11.75
C ARG A 199 -5.38 -9.74 -12.25
N SER A 200 -6.70 -9.85 -12.12
CA SER A 200 -7.63 -8.79 -12.50
C SER A 200 -7.40 -7.53 -11.68
N TYR A 201 -7.21 -7.68 -10.36
CA TYR A 201 -6.89 -6.55 -9.47
C TYR A 201 -5.56 -5.88 -9.85
N MET A 202 -4.50 -6.66 -10.07
CA MET A 202 -3.19 -6.12 -10.43
C MET A 202 -3.21 -5.43 -11.79
N LEU A 203 -3.97 -5.94 -12.77
CA LEU A 203 -4.17 -5.27 -14.07
C LEU A 203 -4.93 -3.96 -13.92
N ASN A 204 -6.00 -3.93 -13.10
CA ASN A 204 -6.72 -2.69 -12.80
C ASN A 204 -5.82 -1.64 -12.14
N TYR A 205 -4.98 -2.07 -11.19
CA TYR A 205 -4.01 -1.17 -10.54
C TYR A 205 -3.03 -0.59 -11.57
N LEU A 206 -2.45 -1.47 -12.40
CA LEU A 206 -1.51 -1.06 -13.45
C LEU A 206 -2.16 -0.10 -14.46
N ASP A 207 -3.41 -0.34 -14.86
CA ASP A 207 -4.18 0.52 -15.76
C ASP A 207 -4.38 1.93 -15.18
N ILE A 208 -4.71 2.02 -13.88
CA ILE A 208 -4.83 3.30 -13.18
C ILE A 208 -3.50 4.07 -13.21
N ILE A 209 -2.38 3.42 -12.85
CA ILE A 209 -1.06 4.07 -12.83
C ILE A 209 -0.62 4.45 -14.24
N THR A 210 -0.87 3.61 -15.24
CA THR A 210 -0.59 3.92 -16.64
C THR A 210 -1.39 5.12 -17.13
N THR A 211 -2.66 5.20 -16.76
CA THR A 211 -3.52 6.34 -17.10
C THR A 211 -2.98 7.62 -16.49
N VAL A 212 -2.63 7.61 -15.20
CA VAL A 212 -2.04 8.78 -14.52
C VAL A 212 -0.71 9.20 -15.16
N SER A 213 0.08 8.23 -15.65
CA SER A 213 1.36 8.49 -16.31
C SER A 213 1.24 9.01 -17.75
N SER A 214 0.03 8.99 -18.32
CA SER A 214 -0.23 9.35 -19.73
C SER A 214 -0.88 10.73 -19.88
N ILE A 215 -1.21 11.40 -18.77
CA ILE A 215 -1.80 12.73 -18.71
C ILE A 215 -0.70 13.79 -18.50
#